data_7144fc5a6bdbea1720649003a673cc0c
#
_entry.id   7144fc5a6bdbea1720649003a673cc0c
#
_cell.length_a   1.000
_cell.length_b   1.000
_cell.length_c   1.000
_cell.angle_alpha   90.00
_cell.angle_beta   90.00
_cell.angle_gamma   90.00
#
_symmetry.space_group_name_H-M   'P 1'
#
loop_
_entity.id
_entity.type
_entity.pdbx_description
1 polymer ?
#
loop_
_entity_poly.entity_id
_entity_poly.type
_entity_poly.pdbx_seq_one_letter_code
_entity_poly.pdbx_strand_id
1 'polypeptide(L)'
;NFIILNKIIDVNRTLYIPEILKFSYLPELIIIEIYDDPSTKITNKKSTIFVEFNNNNYEYILDSICLRDIKKQHVGCFITLNKDDYFFDGDSKHRIKLEPWNSETLLNKSKIITFTRESAKFNLMSGYQILYYFRNN
;
A
#
# COMPACT_ATOMS: atom_id res chain seq x y z
N ASN A 1 -16.85 1.30 -9.94
CA ASN A 1 -15.90 2.08 -10.73
C ASN A 1 -14.59 2.29 -9.98
N PHE A 2 -13.49 2.46 -10.70
CA PHE A 2 -12.17 2.63 -10.09
C PHE A 2 -11.29 3.54 -10.95
N ILE A 3 -10.25 4.09 -10.29
CA ILE A 3 -9.17 4.85 -10.94
C ILE A 3 -7.85 4.19 -10.61
N ILE A 4 -6.95 4.15 -11.59
CA ILE A 4 -5.55 3.73 -11.41
C ILE A 4 -4.66 4.96 -11.53
N LEU A 5 -3.83 5.20 -10.53
CA LEU A 5 -2.83 6.26 -10.51
C LEU A 5 -1.43 5.64 -10.46
N ASN A 6 -0.60 6.01 -11.42
CA ASN A 6 0.81 5.63 -11.42
C ASN A 6 1.62 6.73 -10.72
N LYS A 7 2.22 6.41 -9.59
CA LYS A 7 3.05 7.35 -8.84
C LYS A 7 4.52 7.08 -9.06
N ILE A 8 5.20 8.12 -9.52
CA ILE A 8 6.64 8.14 -9.68
C ILE A 8 7.21 8.77 -8.42
N ILE A 9 8.27 8.16 -7.90
CA ILE A 9 9.05 8.72 -6.82
C ILE A 9 9.80 9.94 -7.37
N ASP A 10 9.74 11.06 -6.67
CA ASP A 10 10.34 12.30 -7.11
C ASP A 10 11.89 12.25 -7.09
N VAL A 11 12.53 13.30 -7.59
CA VAL A 11 13.99 13.40 -7.65
C VAL A 11 14.68 13.34 -6.28
N ASN A 12 13.95 13.64 -5.22
CA ASN A 12 14.39 13.52 -3.83
C ASN A 12 14.13 12.14 -3.25
N ARG A 13 13.65 11.21 -4.06
CA ARG A 13 13.30 9.84 -3.69
C ARG A 13 12.21 9.74 -2.62
N THR A 14 11.30 10.69 -2.65
CA THR A 14 10.14 10.72 -1.77
C THR A 14 8.88 10.49 -2.57
N LEU A 15 8.09 9.52 -2.14
CA LEU A 15 6.77 9.30 -2.71
C LEU A 15 5.86 10.47 -2.31
N TYR A 16 5.20 11.07 -3.29
CA TYR A 16 4.19 12.08 -3.04
C TYR A 16 2.80 11.56 -3.43
N ILE A 17 1.96 11.39 -2.44
CA ILE A 17 0.53 11.13 -2.61
C ILE A 17 -0.20 12.33 -2.02
N PRO A 18 -0.87 13.16 -2.83
CA PRO A 18 -1.63 14.29 -2.31
C PRO A 18 -2.70 13.79 -1.32
N GLU A 19 -2.88 14.51 -0.21
CA GLU A 19 -3.95 14.21 0.72
C GLU A 19 -5.33 14.40 0.10
N ILE A 20 -5.45 15.36 -0.82
CA ILE A 20 -6.70 15.66 -1.52
C ILE A 20 -6.49 15.45 -3.01
N LEU A 21 -7.30 14.58 -3.60
CA LEU A 21 -7.35 14.29 -5.01
C LEU A 21 -8.63 14.89 -5.61
N LYS A 22 -8.58 15.23 -6.90
CA LYS A 22 -9.73 15.76 -7.63
C LYS A 22 -9.95 14.95 -8.89
N PHE A 23 -11.20 14.50 -9.09
CA PHE A 23 -11.61 13.76 -10.28
C PHE A 23 -12.92 14.30 -10.82
N SER A 24 -13.21 13.99 -12.08
CA SER A 24 -14.47 14.34 -12.74
C SER A 24 -15.65 13.47 -12.30
N TYR A 25 -15.40 12.43 -11.55
CA TYR A 25 -16.40 11.54 -10.95
C TYR A 25 -15.88 11.01 -9.62
N LEU A 26 -16.75 10.42 -8.81
CA LEU A 26 -16.41 9.87 -7.52
C LEU A 26 -16.18 8.34 -7.64
N PRO A 27 -14.92 7.87 -7.64
CA PRO A 27 -14.65 6.43 -7.71
C PRO A 27 -15.01 5.72 -6.41
N GLU A 28 -15.23 4.42 -6.47
CA GLU A 28 -15.36 3.56 -5.29
C GLU A 28 -14.01 3.06 -4.80
N LEU A 29 -13.07 2.91 -5.72
CA LEU A 29 -11.75 2.35 -5.49
C LEU A 29 -10.69 3.21 -6.17
N ILE A 30 -9.65 3.54 -5.43
CA ILE A 30 -8.44 4.18 -5.97
C ILE A 30 -7.29 3.20 -5.83
N ILE A 31 -6.65 2.89 -6.95
CA ILE A 31 -5.48 2.01 -7.00
C ILE A 31 -4.25 2.88 -7.27
N ILE A 32 -3.26 2.82 -6.39
CA ILE A 32 -2.01 3.55 -6.58
C ILE A 32 -0.89 2.56 -6.82
N GLU A 33 -0.31 2.59 -8.01
CA GLU A 33 0.84 1.79 -8.39
C GLU A 33 2.12 2.57 -8.14
N ILE A 34 3.05 1.97 -7.39
CA ILE A 34 4.35 2.55 -7.08
C ILE A 34 5.42 1.68 -7.73
N TYR A 35 6.17 2.27 -8.66
CA TYR A 35 7.26 1.58 -9.34
C TYR A 35 8.47 1.40 -8.44
N ASP A 36 9.12 0.27 -8.59
CA ASP A 36 10.32 -0.09 -7.84
C ASP A 36 11.56 0.61 -8.41
N ASP A 37 12.24 1.37 -7.56
CA ASP A 37 13.62 1.80 -7.78
C ASP A 37 14.45 1.23 -6.63
N PRO A 38 15.44 0.33 -6.89
CA PRO A 38 16.20 -0.32 -5.83
C PRO A 38 16.93 0.63 -4.88
N SER A 39 17.21 1.84 -5.34
CA SER A 39 17.91 2.85 -4.54
C SER A 39 16.98 3.73 -3.73
N THR A 40 15.66 3.56 -3.84
CA THR A 40 14.66 4.47 -3.30
C THR A 40 13.88 3.85 -2.15
N LYS A 41 13.69 4.62 -1.09
CA LYS A 41 12.81 4.28 0.01
C LYS A 41 11.43 4.89 -0.22
N ILE A 42 10.40 4.09 -0.10
CA ILE A 42 9.01 4.52 -0.24
C ILE A 42 8.50 4.97 1.12
N THR A 43 8.51 6.28 1.35
CA THR A 43 8.02 6.92 2.58
C THR A 43 6.79 7.78 2.27
N ASN A 44 6.16 8.34 3.30
CA ASN A 44 5.00 9.23 3.17
C ASN A 44 3.75 8.58 2.57
N LYS A 45 3.59 7.27 2.73
CA LYS A 45 2.32 6.61 2.45
C LYS A 45 1.28 7.05 3.47
N LYS A 46 0.05 7.23 3.02
CA LYS A 46 -1.08 7.65 3.84
C LYS A 46 -2.03 6.48 4.07
N SER A 47 -2.49 6.31 5.31
CA SER A 47 -3.57 5.36 5.62
C SER A 47 -4.94 5.87 5.17
N THR A 48 -5.07 7.17 5.03
CA THR A 48 -6.30 7.84 4.60
C THR A 48 -5.98 8.94 3.60
N ILE A 49 -6.73 9.00 2.50
CA ILE A 49 -6.71 10.07 1.52
C ILE A 49 -8.13 10.57 1.29
N PHE A 50 -8.27 11.76 0.67
CA PHE A 50 -9.56 12.37 0.41
C PHE A 50 -9.73 12.67 -1.08
N VAL A 51 -10.96 12.57 -1.57
CA VAL A 51 -11.35 13.05 -2.89
C VAL A 51 -12.31 14.19 -2.73
N GLU A 52 -11.97 15.34 -3.32
CA GLU A 52 -12.89 16.47 -3.44
C GLU A 52 -13.75 16.28 -4.69
N PHE A 53 -15.06 16.22 -4.48
CA PHE A 53 -16.04 16.09 -5.55
C PHE A 53 -17.32 16.85 -5.19
N ASN A 54 -17.79 17.73 -6.08
CA ASN A 54 -18.98 18.58 -5.85
C ASN A 54 -18.91 19.33 -4.51
N ASN A 55 -17.76 19.96 -4.21
CA ASN A 55 -17.51 20.75 -2.99
C ASN A 55 -17.59 19.94 -1.68
N ASN A 56 -17.54 18.62 -1.75
CA ASN A 56 -17.47 17.74 -0.59
C ASN A 56 -16.16 16.94 -0.61
N ASN A 57 -15.66 16.58 0.57
CA ASN A 57 -14.52 15.70 0.73
C ASN A 57 -15.00 14.31 1.12
N TYR A 58 -14.58 13.32 0.35
CA TYR A 58 -14.89 11.90 0.56
C TYR A 58 -13.64 11.17 1.04
N GLU A 59 -13.76 10.45 2.13
CA GLU A 59 -12.66 9.71 2.73
C GLU A 59 -12.44 8.36 2.03
N TYR A 60 -11.17 8.04 1.80
CA TYR A 60 -10.74 6.74 1.27
C TYR A 60 -9.72 6.13 2.22
N ILE A 61 -9.94 4.89 2.59
CA ILE A 61 -9.12 4.17 3.56
C ILE A 61 -8.29 3.13 2.83
N LEU A 62 -7.00 3.06 3.16
CA LEU A 62 -6.11 2.02 2.67
C LEU A 62 -6.54 0.68 3.24
N ASP A 63 -6.92 -0.22 2.34
CA ASP A 63 -7.43 -1.56 2.67
C ASP A 63 -6.35 -2.62 2.57
N SER A 64 -5.54 -2.54 1.52
CA SER A 64 -4.53 -3.57 1.24
C SER A 64 -3.38 -3.05 0.39
N ILE A 65 -2.27 -3.76 0.46
CA ILE A 65 -1.08 -3.52 -0.38
C ILE A 65 -0.60 -4.85 -0.93
N CYS A 66 -0.47 -4.95 -2.25
CA CYS A 66 0.31 -6.02 -2.87
C CYS A 66 1.76 -5.55 -3.01
N LEU A 67 2.69 -6.35 -2.54
CA LEU A 67 4.10 -5.97 -2.44
C LEU A 67 4.99 -7.08 -2.99
N ARG A 68 5.96 -6.70 -3.83
CA ARG A 68 7.02 -7.61 -4.28
C ARG A 68 8.07 -7.76 -3.17
N ASP A 69 8.60 -8.97 -3.01
CA ASP A 69 9.67 -9.23 -2.05
C ASP A 69 10.99 -8.55 -2.45
N ILE A 70 11.95 -8.50 -1.51
CA ILE A 70 13.25 -7.84 -1.72
C ILE A 70 14.01 -8.45 -2.90
N LYS A 71 13.91 -9.75 -3.13
CA LYS A 71 14.56 -10.45 -4.25
C LYS A 71 13.80 -10.36 -5.56
N LYS A 72 12.64 -9.69 -5.59
CA LYS A 72 11.78 -9.50 -6.77
C LYS A 72 11.29 -10.81 -7.42
N GLN A 73 11.15 -11.87 -6.64
CA GLN A 73 10.75 -13.20 -7.12
C GLN A 73 9.36 -13.62 -6.66
N HIS A 74 8.79 -12.88 -5.70
CA HIS A 74 7.60 -13.27 -4.99
C HIS A 74 6.74 -12.07 -4.63
N VAL A 75 5.44 -12.26 -4.51
CA VAL A 75 4.48 -11.22 -4.12
C VAL A 75 3.69 -11.69 -2.92
N GLY A 76 3.57 -10.79 -1.92
CA GLY A 76 2.70 -10.97 -0.78
C GLY A 76 1.70 -9.83 -0.68
N CYS A 77 0.74 -9.96 0.21
CA CYS A 77 -0.29 -8.94 0.43
C CYS A 77 -0.43 -8.60 1.91
N PHE A 78 -0.48 -7.31 2.20
CA PHE A 78 -0.90 -6.78 3.48
C PHE A 78 -2.39 -6.46 3.39
N ILE A 79 -3.19 -7.00 4.29
CA ILE A 79 -4.65 -6.84 4.28
C ILE A 79 -5.17 -6.50 5.68
N THR A 80 -6.30 -5.83 5.74
CA THR A 80 -7.04 -5.58 6.98
C THR A 80 -8.40 -6.26 6.88
N LEU A 81 -8.70 -7.14 7.83
CA LEU A 81 -9.96 -7.87 7.93
C LEU A 81 -10.52 -7.71 9.35
N ASN A 82 -11.77 -7.23 9.45
CA ASN A 82 -12.44 -7.07 10.75
C ASN A 82 -11.60 -6.28 11.77
N LYS A 83 -10.94 -5.21 11.34
CA LYS A 83 -10.06 -4.33 12.13
C LYS A 83 -8.71 -4.96 12.54
N ASP A 84 -8.42 -6.17 12.12
CA ASP A 84 -7.13 -6.81 12.33
C ASP A 84 -6.27 -6.76 11.08
N ASP A 85 -4.97 -6.57 11.28
CA ASP A 85 -3.99 -6.48 10.21
C ASP A 85 -3.30 -7.84 10.01
N TYR A 86 -3.23 -8.25 8.74
CA TYR A 86 -2.62 -9.53 8.35
C TYR A 86 -1.62 -9.34 7.21
N PHE A 87 -0.68 -10.26 7.14
CA PHE A 87 0.15 -10.50 5.97
C PHE A 87 -0.18 -11.86 5.37
N PHE A 88 -0.38 -11.89 4.06
CA PHE A 88 -0.74 -13.09 3.30
C PHE A 88 0.32 -13.39 2.24
N ASP A 89 0.79 -14.64 2.22
CA ASP A 89 1.68 -15.18 1.20
C ASP A 89 1.15 -16.55 0.74
N GLY A 90 0.66 -16.62 -0.50
CA GLY A 90 -0.01 -17.81 -1.05
C GLY A 90 0.90 -19.01 -1.23
N ASP A 91 2.22 -18.81 -1.35
CA ASP A 91 3.21 -19.89 -1.52
C ASP A 91 3.74 -20.42 -0.19
N SER A 92 3.42 -19.76 0.92
CA SER A 92 3.86 -20.19 2.25
C SER A 92 2.97 -21.31 2.80
N LYS A 93 3.57 -22.20 3.61
CA LYS A 93 2.85 -23.19 4.41
C LYS A 93 1.84 -22.54 5.36
N HIS A 94 2.20 -21.42 5.95
CA HIS A 94 1.38 -20.62 6.85
C HIS A 94 0.96 -19.35 6.12
N ARG A 95 0.00 -19.48 5.21
CA ARG A 95 -0.37 -18.48 4.21
C ARG A 95 -0.76 -17.11 4.75
N ILE A 96 -1.26 -17.06 5.99
CA ILE A 96 -1.71 -15.82 6.61
C ILE A 96 -1.20 -15.74 8.04
N LYS A 97 -0.76 -14.56 8.47
CA LYS A 97 -0.38 -14.29 9.86
C LYS A 97 -0.81 -12.89 10.28
N LEU A 98 -1.08 -12.72 11.58
CA LEU A 98 -1.27 -11.40 12.17
C LEU A 98 0.03 -10.58 12.04
N GLU A 99 -0.08 -9.40 11.44
CA GLU A 99 1.03 -8.49 11.25
C GLU A 99 0.51 -7.04 11.23
N PRO A 100 0.73 -6.26 12.29
CA PRO A 100 0.35 -4.85 12.29
C PRO A 100 1.07 -4.08 11.19
N TRP A 101 0.34 -3.42 10.30
CA TRP A 101 0.92 -2.68 9.18
C TRP A 101 0.17 -1.40 8.83
N ASN A 102 -1.15 -1.35 9.07
CA ASN A 102 -2.01 -0.29 8.55
C ASN A 102 -2.12 0.90 9.50
N SER A 103 -1.02 1.61 9.68
CA SER A 103 -0.97 2.92 10.32
C SER A 103 0.10 3.76 9.61
N GLU A 104 0.02 5.07 9.67
CA GLU A 104 1.03 5.92 9.02
C GLU A 104 2.44 5.66 9.53
N THR A 105 2.59 5.38 10.83
CA THR A 105 3.88 5.04 11.41
C THR A 105 4.44 3.74 10.82
N LEU A 106 3.63 2.67 10.78
CA LEU A 106 4.08 1.36 10.31
C LEU A 106 4.26 1.32 8.79
N LEU A 107 3.40 2.00 8.03
CA LEU A 107 3.50 2.11 6.56
C LEU A 107 4.83 2.73 6.10
N ASN A 108 5.40 3.59 6.93
CA ASN A 108 6.59 4.37 6.63
C ASN A 108 7.80 3.96 7.48
N LYS A 109 7.75 2.80 8.10
CA LYS A 109 8.83 2.25 8.93
C LYS A 109 9.51 1.09 8.23
N SER A 110 10.84 1.09 8.27
CA SER A 110 11.62 -0.05 7.79
C SER A 110 11.44 -1.24 8.74
N LYS A 111 10.86 -2.31 8.23
CA LYS A 111 10.68 -3.57 8.97
C LYS A 111 10.67 -4.71 7.97
N ILE A 112 11.56 -5.68 8.16
CA ILE A 112 11.59 -6.88 7.34
C ILE A 112 10.55 -7.86 7.84
N ILE A 113 9.65 -8.28 6.97
CA ILE A 113 8.59 -9.23 7.25
C ILE A 113 8.88 -10.51 6.47
N THR A 114 8.84 -11.64 7.16
CA THR A 114 9.11 -12.96 6.58
C THR A 114 8.26 -14.01 7.28
N PHE A 115 7.89 -15.06 6.57
CA PHE A 115 7.33 -16.25 7.18
C PHE A 115 8.46 -17.15 7.69
N THR A 116 8.22 -17.83 8.81
CA THR A 116 9.15 -18.82 9.34
C THR A 116 9.44 -19.90 8.29
N ARG A 117 10.70 -20.16 7.99
CA ARG A 117 11.20 -21.13 7.00
C ARG A 117 11.04 -20.71 5.54
N GLU A 118 10.61 -19.50 5.25
CA GLU A 118 10.51 -18.98 3.90
C GLU A 118 11.67 -18.01 3.61
N SER A 119 12.13 -18.00 2.36
CA SER A 119 13.23 -17.13 1.94
C SER A 119 12.76 -15.74 1.51
N ALA A 120 11.47 -15.56 1.23
CA ALA A 120 10.93 -14.29 0.79
C ALA A 120 10.90 -13.28 1.94
N LYS A 121 11.41 -12.08 1.68
CA LYS A 121 11.46 -10.98 2.64
C LYS A 121 10.79 -9.76 2.07
N PHE A 122 9.94 -9.12 2.85
CA PHE A 122 9.14 -7.98 2.45
C PHE A 122 9.43 -6.76 3.33
N ASN A 123 9.45 -5.58 2.71
CA ASN A 123 9.63 -4.32 3.43
C ASN A 123 8.71 -3.25 2.82
N LEU A 124 7.78 -2.73 3.61
CA LEU A 124 6.84 -1.69 3.18
C LEU A 124 7.51 -0.40 2.68
N MET A 125 8.77 -0.16 3.02
CA MET A 125 9.51 1.02 2.55
C MET A 125 10.15 0.84 1.18
N SER A 126 10.09 -0.32 0.56
CA SER A 126 10.78 -0.61 -0.70
C SER A 126 10.03 -1.62 -1.53
N GLY A 127 10.40 -1.70 -2.80
CA GLY A 127 9.84 -2.66 -3.74
C GLY A 127 8.63 -2.14 -4.50
N TYR A 128 8.28 -2.86 -5.56
CA TYR A 128 7.09 -2.58 -6.34
C TYR A 128 5.84 -2.83 -5.50
N GLN A 129 4.95 -1.85 -5.44
CA GLN A 129 3.76 -1.89 -4.59
C GLN A 129 2.53 -1.41 -5.33
N ILE A 130 1.39 -2.02 -5.02
CA ILE A 130 0.08 -1.57 -5.44
C ILE A 130 -0.78 -1.36 -4.20
N LEU A 131 -1.22 -0.13 -3.98
CA LEU A 131 -2.03 0.28 -2.84
C LEU A 131 -3.49 0.39 -3.25
N TYR A 132 -4.39 -0.17 -2.46
CA TYR A 132 -5.83 -0.17 -2.71
C TYR A 132 -6.55 0.65 -1.64
N TYR A 133 -7.17 1.76 -2.06
CA TYR A 133 -7.95 2.63 -1.19
C TYR A 133 -9.42 2.53 -1.55
N PHE A 134 -10.25 2.17 -0.59
CA PHE A 134 -11.70 2.10 -0.75
C PHE A 134 -12.38 3.30 -0.11
N ARG A 135 -13.43 3.78 -0.77
CA ARG A 135 -14.26 4.85 -0.22
C ARG A 135 -14.94 4.38 1.05
N ASN A 136 -14.77 5.16 2.10
CA ASN A 136 -15.45 4.94 3.38
C ASN A 136 -16.87 5.52 3.30
N ASN A 137 -17.84 4.64 3.27
CA ASN A 137 -19.25 5.04 3.18
C ASN A 137 -19.88 5.19 4.55
#